data_2bafebe96214462c2487c4757aacf161
#
_entry.id   2bafebe96214462c2487c4757aacf161
#
_cell.length_a   1.000
_cell.length_b   1.000
_cell.length_c   1.000
_cell.angle_alpha   90.00
_cell.angle_beta   90.00
_cell.angle_gamma   90.00
#
_symmetry.space_group_name_H-M   'P 1'
#
loop_
_entity.id
_entity.type
_entity.pdbx_description
1 polymer ?
#
loop_
_entity_poly.entity_id
_entity_poly.type
_entity_poly.pdbx_seq_one_letter_code
_entity_poly.pdbx_strand_id
1 'polypeptide(L)'
;MSRWLEETGGSRGASYDEAFRELAASGADVHGEADLVAGLLRPGDRVLDAGCGTGRVAVELARRGHDVAGVDNDPSMLEVARRSPDVRWYDADLADLDLPERFDLVVAAGNVVVFLAEGTEQEVVRRLAAHLVPGGLLVSGWRTDRMSAQAYDELARAAGLEPVERWSTWDREPWRDDADWCVSVHRRPETTDERRTA
;
A
#
# COMPACT_ATOMS: atom_id res chain seq x y z
N MET A 1 12.39 13.93 -3.86
CA MET A 1 13.02 12.62 -3.49
C MET A 1 12.30 12.12 -2.24
N SER A 2 11.97 10.85 -2.13
CA SER A 2 11.30 10.32 -0.93
C SER A 2 12.24 10.35 0.27
N ARG A 3 11.69 10.52 1.48
CA ARG A 3 12.49 10.43 2.74
C ARG A 3 13.20 9.09 2.86
N TRP A 4 12.61 8.01 2.33
CA TRP A 4 13.27 6.71 2.26
C TRP A 4 14.63 6.78 1.54
N LEU A 5 14.67 7.34 0.34
CA LEU A 5 15.90 7.47 -0.43
C LEU A 5 16.91 8.42 0.23
N GLU A 6 16.44 9.48 0.90
CA GLU A 6 17.28 10.39 1.66
C GLU A 6 17.94 9.69 2.88
N GLU A 7 17.18 8.87 3.60
CA GLU A 7 17.65 8.17 4.80
C GLU A 7 18.51 6.93 4.48
N THR A 8 18.28 6.28 3.33
CA THR A 8 18.91 4.98 2.99
C THR A 8 19.95 5.04 1.88
N GLY A 9 19.94 6.11 1.09
CA GLY A 9 20.79 6.24 -0.10
C GLY A 9 20.43 5.27 -1.23
N GLY A 10 19.24 4.64 -1.21
CA GLY A 10 18.77 3.73 -2.27
C GLY A 10 19.62 2.45 -2.44
N SER A 11 20.15 1.91 -1.34
CA SER A 11 21.07 0.76 -1.38
C SER A 11 20.73 -0.39 -0.43
N ARG A 12 19.51 -0.39 0.14
CA ARG A 12 19.13 -1.32 1.21
C ARG A 12 18.37 -2.57 0.76
N GLY A 13 18.06 -2.74 -0.53
CA GLY A 13 17.22 -3.83 -1.01
C GLY A 13 17.67 -5.21 -0.54
N ALA A 14 18.94 -5.56 -0.75
CA ALA A 14 19.46 -6.87 -0.36
C ALA A 14 19.45 -7.10 1.16
N SER A 15 19.86 -6.11 1.96
CA SER A 15 19.89 -6.24 3.42
C SER A 15 18.49 -6.24 4.04
N TYR A 16 17.54 -5.53 3.43
CA TYR A 16 16.15 -5.53 3.83
C TYR A 16 15.50 -6.90 3.58
N ASP A 17 15.70 -7.47 2.41
CA ASP A 17 15.22 -8.80 2.04
C ASP A 17 15.80 -9.88 2.97
N GLU A 18 17.12 -9.82 3.26
CA GLU A 18 17.77 -10.75 4.18
C GLU A 18 17.16 -10.69 5.58
N ALA A 19 16.94 -9.48 6.12
CA ALA A 19 16.33 -9.31 7.44
C ALA A 19 14.93 -9.96 7.53
N PHE A 20 14.11 -9.83 6.48
CA PHE A 20 12.79 -10.50 6.46
C PHE A 20 12.91 -12.02 6.29
N ARG A 21 13.90 -12.52 5.54
CA ARG A 21 14.16 -13.97 5.46
C ARG A 21 14.60 -14.55 6.81
N GLU A 22 15.48 -13.86 7.51
CA GLU A 22 15.89 -14.25 8.86
C GLU A 22 14.71 -14.24 9.83
N LEU A 23 13.85 -13.22 9.77
CA LEU A 23 12.65 -13.13 10.58
C LEU A 23 11.69 -14.31 10.30
N ALA A 24 11.43 -14.62 9.04
CA ALA A 24 10.62 -15.77 8.64
C ALA A 24 11.26 -17.09 9.10
N ALA A 25 12.58 -17.24 8.97
CA ALA A 25 13.31 -18.44 9.42
C ALA A 25 13.26 -18.63 10.95
N SER A 26 13.09 -17.54 11.73
CA SER A 26 12.87 -17.60 13.17
C SER A 26 11.46 -18.08 13.58
N GLY A 27 10.56 -18.26 12.59
CA GLY A 27 9.16 -18.65 12.80
C GLY A 27 8.21 -17.46 13.05
N ALA A 28 8.68 -16.23 12.88
CA ALA A 28 7.79 -15.07 12.96
C ALA A 28 6.89 -14.99 11.74
N ASP A 29 5.66 -14.53 11.95
CA ASP A 29 4.77 -14.19 10.85
C ASP A 29 5.28 -12.91 10.14
N VAL A 30 5.51 -13.03 8.82
CA VAL A 30 5.93 -11.93 7.95
C VAL A 30 4.88 -11.61 6.89
N HIS A 31 3.68 -12.18 7.00
CA HIS A 31 2.62 -12.08 5.99
C HIS A 31 1.35 -11.39 6.49
N GLY A 32 1.31 -10.85 7.71
CA GLY A 32 0.12 -10.22 8.29
C GLY A 32 -0.53 -9.17 7.37
N GLU A 33 0.28 -8.37 6.64
CA GLU A 33 -0.25 -7.42 5.67
C GLU A 33 -0.95 -8.12 4.49
N ALA A 34 -0.34 -9.17 3.97
CA ALA A 34 -0.92 -9.95 2.88
C ALA A 34 -2.17 -10.72 3.34
N ASP A 35 -2.23 -11.17 4.59
CA ASP A 35 -3.39 -11.85 5.19
C ASP A 35 -4.58 -10.90 5.28
N LEU A 36 -4.35 -9.69 5.80
CA LEU A 36 -5.39 -8.67 5.88
C LEU A 36 -5.91 -8.31 4.48
N VAL A 37 -5.00 -8.01 3.54
CA VAL A 37 -5.35 -7.62 2.17
C VAL A 37 -6.12 -8.73 1.47
N ALA A 38 -5.66 -9.98 1.51
CA ALA A 38 -6.34 -11.12 0.90
C ALA A 38 -7.74 -11.33 1.48
N GLY A 39 -7.93 -11.05 2.79
CA GLY A 39 -9.25 -11.10 3.44
C GLY A 39 -10.25 -10.03 2.98
N LEU A 40 -9.80 -8.99 2.26
CA LEU A 40 -10.63 -7.93 1.68
C LEU A 40 -10.90 -8.15 0.19
N LEU A 41 -10.16 -9.04 -0.48
CA LEU A 41 -10.23 -9.30 -1.90
C LEU A 41 -11.24 -10.40 -2.27
N ARG A 42 -11.73 -10.34 -3.49
CA ARG A 42 -12.50 -11.41 -4.15
C ARG A 42 -11.61 -12.14 -5.16
N PRO A 43 -11.92 -13.36 -5.53
CA PRO A 43 -11.23 -14.03 -6.63
C PRO A 43 -11.28 -13.20 -7.92
N GLY A 44 -10.11 -12.95 -8.51
CA GLY A 44 -9.96 -12.16 -9.73
C GLY A 44 -9.74 -10.65 -9.51
N ASP A 45 -9.80 -10.16 -8.27
CA ASP A 45 -9.49 -8.77 -7.96
C ASP A 45 -8.01 -8.48 -8.25
N ARG A 46 -7.75 -7.26 -8.75
CA ARG A 46 -6.42 -6.74 -9.06
C ARG A 46 -5.90 -5.88 -7.93
N VAL A 47 -4.63 -6.07 -7.59
CA VAL A 47 -3.98 -5.38 -6.47
C VAL A 47 -2.78 -4.57 -6.94
N LEU A 48 -2.64 -3.35 -6.43
CA LEU A 48 -1.42 -2.56 -6.51
C LEU A 48 -0.76 -2.51 -5.13
N ASP A 49 0.46 -3.00 -5.02
CA ASP A 49 1.34 -2.79 -3.87
C ASP A 49 2.15 -1.51 -4.10
N ALA A 50 1.73 -0.41 -3.46
CA ALA A 50 2.30 0.92 -3.64
C ALA A 50 3.39 1.18 -2.59
N GLY A 51 4.64 1.40 -3.04
CA GLY A 51 5.84 1.38 -2.19
C GLY A 51 6.20 -0.06 -1.82
N CYS A 52 6.23 -0.94 -2.81
CA CYS A 52 6.32 -2.39 -2.62
C CYS A 52 7.65 -2.88 -2.02
N GLY A 53 8.68 -2.04 -2.01
CA GLY A 53 10.02 -2.42 -1.56
C GLY A 53 10.53 -3.65 -2.31
N THR A 54 10.99 -4.67 -1.57
CA THR A 54 11.47 -5.95 -2.14
C THR A 54 10.33 -6.87 -2.61
N GLY A 55 9.07 -6.42 -2.54
CA GLY A 55 7.92 -7.14 -3.07
C GLY A 55 7.30 -8.17 -2.13
N ARG A 56 7.60 -8.14 -0.84
CA ARG A 56 7.14 -9.16 0.12
C ARG A 56 5.61 -9.35 0.11
N VAL A 57 4.86 -8.28 0.15
CA VAL A 57 3.38 -8.32 0.14
C VAL A 57 2.87 -8.72 -1.24
N ALA A 58 3.37 -8.09 -2.30
CA ALA A 58 2.97 -8.36 -3.69
C ALA A 58 3.21 -9.83 -4.07
N VAL A 59 4.38 -10.39 -3.76
CA VAL A 59 4.74 -11.78 -4.09
C VAL A 59 3.84 -12.77 -3.35
N GLU A 60 3.57 -12.53 -2.08
CA GLU A 60 2.68 -13.41 -1.30
C GLU A 60 1.24 -13.36 -1.83
N LEU A 61 0.72 -12.19 -2.22
CA LEU A 61 -0.61 -12.08 -2.83
C LEU A 61 -0.67 -12.76 -4.20
N ALA A 62 0.37 -12.64 -5.03
CA ALA A 62 0.46 -13.35 -6.30
C ALA A 62 0.50 -14.87 -6.10
N ARG A 63 1.26 -15.37 -5.10
CA ARG A 63 1.29 -16.78 -4.73
C ARG A 63 -0.10 -17.32 -4.31
N ARG A 64 -0.95 -16.45 -3.76
CA ARG A 64 -2.36 -16.77 -3.42
C ARG A 64 -3.32 -16.68 -4.61
N GLY A 65 -2.83 -16.34 -5.80
CA GLY A 65 -3.60 -16.33 -7.04
C GLY A 65 -4.25 -15.00 -7.40
N HIS A 66 -3.82 -13.89 -6.77
CA HIS A 66 -4.27 -12.55 -7.17
C HIS A 66 -3.45 -12.00 -8.34
N ASP A 67 -4.05 -11.10 -9.12
CA ASP A 67 -3.39 -10.35 -10.17
C ASP A 67 -2.74 -9.10 -9.57
N VAL A 68 -1.40 -9.09 -9.46
CA VAL A 68 -0.67 -8.10 -8.66
C VAL A 68 0.30 -7.28 -9.49
N ALA A 69 0.32 -5.99 -9.23
CA ALA A 69 1.38 -5.07 -9.63
C ALA A 69 2.06 -4.47 -8.39
N GLY A 70 3.35 -4.22 -8.47
CA GLY A 70 4.12 -3.52 -7.44
C GLY A 70 4.81 -2.29 -8.02
N VAL A 71 4.85 -1.20 -7.27
CA VAL A 71 5.55 0.03 -7.64
C VAL A 71 6.43 0.53 -6.51
N ASP A 72 7.66 0.90 -6.82
CA ASP A 72 8.61 1.53 -5.90
C ASP A 72 9.54 2.48 -6.66
N ASN A 73 10.15 3.44 -5.97
CA ASN A 73 11.13 4.35 -6.55
C ASN A 73 12.57 4.07 -6.09
N ASP A 74 12.82 2.99 -5.34
CA ASP A 74 14.15 2.53 -4.97
C ASP A 74 14.61 1.39 -5.90
N PRO A 75 15.59 1.65 -6.80
CA PRO A 75 16.07 0.63 -7.72
C PRO A 75 16.64 -0.60 -7.03
N SER A 76 17.26 -0.45 -5.84
CA SER A 76 17.82 -1.57 -5.09
C SER A 76 16.76 -2.51 -4.54
N MET A 77 15.60 -1.96 -4.17
CA MET A 77 14.42 -2.73 -3.78
C MET A 77 13.84 -3.49 -4.96
N LEU A 78 13.64 -2.80 -6.09
CA LEU A 78 13.09 -3.39 -7.30
C LEU A 78 14.01 -4.45 -7.93
N GLU A 79 15.33 -4.35 -7.75
CA GLU A 79 16.26 -5.40 -8.17
C GLU A 79 15.93 -6.74 -7.48
N VAL A 80 15.58 -6.70 -6.20
CA VAL A 80 15.15 -7.89 -5.45
C VAL A 80 13.76 -8.33 -5.90
N ALA A 81 12.79 -7.41 -5.95
CA ALA A 81 11.41 -7.68 -6.31
C ALA A 81 11.27 -8.37 -7.68
N ARG A 82 12.04 -7.92 -8.68
CA ARG A 82 12.05 -8.48 -10.05
C ARG A 82 12.53 -9.92 -10.17
N ARG A 83 13.02 -10.53 -9.09
CA ARG A 83 13.29 -11.98 -9.04
C ARG A 83 12.00 -12.81 -9.07
N SER A 84 10.86 -12.20 -8.79
CA SER A 84 9.54 -12.83 -8.85
C SER A 84 8.81 -12.40 -10.13
N PRO A 85 8.74 -13.28 -11.16
CA PRO A 85 8.18 -12.93 -12.46
C PRO A 85 6.65 -12.87 -12.50
N ASP A 86 5.97 -13.37 -11.47
CA ASP A 86 4.51 -13.46 -11.40
C ASP A 86 3.84 -12.12 -11.02
N VAL A 87 4.64 -11.08 -10.74
CA VAL A 87 4.19 -9.73 -10.41
C VAL A 87 4.69 -8.75 -11.46
N ARG A 88 3.86 -7.79 -11.85
CA ARG A 88 4.26 -6.67 -12.72
C ARG A 88 4.92 -5.59 -11.86
N TRP A 89 6.17 -5.22 -12.19
CA TRP A 89 6.95 -4.25 -11.42
C TRP A 89 7.14 -2.94 -12.16
N TYR A 90 6.81 -1.84 -11.50
CA TYR A 90 6.95 -0.48 -12.00
C TYR A 90 7.98 0.29 -11.19
N ASP A 91 8.85 1.02 -11.88
CA ASP A 91 9.80 1.95 -11.31
C ASP A 91 9.21 3.36 -11.45
N ALA A 92 8.65 3.88 -10.36
CA ALA A 92 8.03 5.21 -10.36
C ALA A 92 7.93 5.78 -8.95
N ASP A 93 8.02 7.10 -8.84
CA ASP A 93 7.64 7.82 -7.63
C ASP A 93 6.11 7.86 -7.51
N LEU A 94 5.57 7.60 -6.33
CA LEU A 94 4.13 7.64 -6.08
C LEU A 94 3.52 9.02 -6.30
N ALA A 95 4.32 10.08 -6.18
CA ALA A 95 3.90 11.44 -6.48
C ALA A 95 3.68 11.69 -7.99
N ASP A 96 4.29 10.87 -8.84
CA ASP A 96 4.17 10.94 -10.30
C ASP A 96 3.45 9.73 -10.90
N LEU A 97 2.87 8.85 -10.04
CA LEU A 97 2.26 7.61 -10.46
C LEU A 97 1.16 7.82 -11.52
N ASP A 98 1.31 7.17 -12.67
CA ASP A 98 0.35 7.16 -13.78
C ASP A 98 0.41 5.83 -14.52
N LEU A 99 -0.27 4.80 -13.99
CA LEU A 99 -0.37 3.49 -14.61
C LEU A 99 -1.61 3.42 -15.51
N PRO A 100 -1.57 2.65 -16.60
CA PRO A 100 -2.71 2.50 -17.52
C PRO A 100 -3.86 1.69 -16.91
N GLU A 101 -3.60 0.99 -15.82
CA GLU A 101 -4.51 0.06 -15.16
C GLU A 101 -5.24 0.71 -13.98
N ARG A 102 -6.35 0.04 -13.57
CA ARG A 102 -7.06 0.33 -12.32
C ARG A 102 -7.16 -0.94 -11.51
N PHE A 103 -7.22 -0.77 -10.19
CA PHE A 103 -7.11 -1.84 -9.20
C PHE A 103 -8.34 -1.88 -8.32
N ASP A 104 -8.72 -3.06 -7.87
CA ASP A 104 -9.80 -3.27 -6.91
C ASP A 104 -9.32 -2.93 -5.50
N LEU A 105 -8.00 -3.10 -5.24
CA LEU A 105 -7.36 -2.68 -4.01
C LEU A 105 -5.96 -2.11 -4.29
N VAL A 106 -5.65 -1.00 -3.61
CA VAL A 106 -4.30 -0.46 -3.50
C VAL A 106 -3.86 -0.60 -2.05
N VAL A 107 -2.71 -1.21 -1.82
CA VAL A 107 -2.09 -1.30 -0.49
C VAL A 107 -0.82 -0.48 -0.42
N ALA A 108 -0.67 0.32 0.64
CA ALA A 108 0.54 1.06 1.00
C ALA A 108 0.99 0.56 2.39
N ALA A 109 1.64 -0.61 2.40
CA ALA A 109 2.13 -1.28 3.60
C ALA A 109 3.50 -0.74 4.06
N GLY A 110 3.88 -1.05 5.30
CA GLY A 110 5.26 -0.87 5.75
C GLY A 110 5.74 0.58 5.86
N ASN A 111 4.91 1.49 6.36
CA ASN A 111 5.28 2.90 6.57
C ASN A 111 5.42 3.76 5.28
N VAL A 112 4.93 3.32 4.14
CA VAL A 112 5.05 4.08 2.89
C VAL A 112 4.65 5.55 3.07
N VAL A 113 3.50 5.79 3.69
CA VAL A 113 2.93 7.15 3.84
C VAL A 113 3.78 8.11 4.68
N VAL A 114 4.64 7.60 5.58
CA VAL A 114 5.53 8.42 6.40
C VAL A 114 6.92 8.62 5.79
N PHE A 115 7.22 7.89 4.71
CA PHE A 115 8.46 8.01 3.94
C PHE A 115 8.30 8.77 2.62
N LEU A 116 7.12 9.31 2.34
CA LEU A 116 6.90 10.18 1.19
C LEU A 116 7.77 11.45 1.27
N ALA A 117 8.06 12.05 0.14
CA ALA A 117 8.70 13.36 0.11
C ALA A 117 7.78 14.41 0.77
N GLU A 118 8.37 15.31 1.54
CA GLU A 118 7.62 16.34 2.27
C GLU A 118 6.76 17.19 1.30
N GLY A 119 5.48 17.35 1.64
CA GLY A 119 4.52 18.11 0.85
C GLY A 119 3.93 17.36 -0.35
N THR A 120 4.30 16.08 -0.57
CA THR A 120 3.71 15.27 -1.66
C THR A 120 2.57 14.37 -1.18
N GLU A 121 2.31 14.30 0.11
CA GLU A 121 1.38 13.36 0.74
C GLU A 121 -0.03 13.45 0.11
N GLN A 122 -0.54 14.66 -0.08
CA GLN A 122 -1.85 14.88 -0.71
C GLN A 122 -1.89 14.38 -2.15
N GLU A 123 -0.86 14.68 -2.94
CA GLU A 123 -0.77 14.25 -4.34
C GLU A 123 -0.66 12.73 -4.44
N VAL A 124 0.15 12.11 -3.59
CA VAL A 124 0.28 10.65 -3.56
C VAL A 124 -1.08 10.00 -3.25
N VAL A 125 -1.76 10.40 -2.18
CA VAL A 125 -3.06 9.81 -1.83
C VAL A 125 -4.08 10.03 -2.95
N ARG A 126 -4.08 11.20 -3.59
CA ARG A 126 -4.92 11.49 -4.76
C ARG A 126 -4.63 10.54 -5.93
N ARG A 127 -3.35 10.28 -6.23
CA ARG A 127 -2.95 9.36 -7.30
C ARG A 127 -3.32 7.92 -6.97
N LEU A 128 -3.07 7.46 -5.75
CA LEU A 128 -3.50 6.12 -5.32
C LEU A 128 -5.02 5.96 -5.47
N ALA A 129 -5.80 6.96 -5.04
CA ALA A 129 -7.25 6.96 -5.20
C ALA A 129 -7.68 6.94 -6.69
N ALA A 130 -6.96 7.65 -7.57
CA ALA A 130 -7.24 7.67 -9.00
C ALA A 130 -6.98 6.30 -9.68
N HIS A 131 -6.10 5.47 -9.11
CA HIS A 131 -5.83 4.12 -9.59
C HIS A 131 -6.81 3.05 -9.09
N LEU A 132 -7.74 3.40 -8.20
CA LEU A 132 -8.81 2.49 -7.79
C LEU A 132 -9.95 2.48 -8.83
N VAL A 133 -10.61 1.33 -8.98
CA VAL A 133 -11.93 1.26 -9.59
C VAL A 133 -12.98 1.91 -8.69
N PRO A 134 -14.17 2.32 -9.17
CA PRO A 134 -15.29 2.68 -8.31
C PRO A 134 -15.60 1.51 -7.34
N GLY A 135 -15.78 1.81 -6.05
CA GLY A 135 -15.94 0.81 -4.99
C GLY A 135 -14.64 0.20 -4.46
N GLY A 136 -13.50 0.44 -5.13
CA GLY A 136 -12.19 -0.08 -4.75
C GLY A 136 -11.66 0.48 -3.43
N LEU A 137 -10.71 -0.24 -2.82
CA LEU A 137 -10.19 0.04 -1.47
C LEU A 137 -8.73 0.53 -1.49
N LEU A 138 -8.44 1.56 -0.70
CA LEU A 138 -7.09 1.95 -0.31
C LEU A 138 -6.83 1.46 1.12
N VAL A 139 -5.84 0.61 1.29
CA VAL A 139 -5.37 0.10 2.60
C VAL A 139 -3.99 0.69 2.87
N SER A 140 -3.83 1.38 4.00
CA SER A 140 -2.53 1.95 4.38
C SER A 140 -2.19 1.59 5.82
N GLY A 141 -0.90 1.27 6.06
CA GLY A 141 -0.40 0.94 7.39
C GLY A 141 0.88 1.70 7.72
N TRP A 142 0.90 2.39 8.88
CA TRP A 142 2.03 3.23 9.29
C TRP A 142 2.11 3.45 10.80
N ARG A 143 3.28 3.88 11.25
CA ARG A 143 3.50 4.36 12.62
C ARG A 143 2.92 5.76 12.81
N THR A 144 2.17 5.95 13.89
CA THR A 144 1.43 7.19 14.18
C THR A 144 2.30 8.36 14.67
N ASP A 145 3.58 8.12 14.95
CA ASP A 145 4.52 9.11 15.44
C ASP A 145 4.89 10.22 14.42
N ARG A 146 4.77 9.94 13.11
CA ARG A 146 5.05 10.91 12.04
C ARG A 146 3.79 11.44 11.34
N MET A 147 2.70 10.70 11.38
CA MET A 147 1.41 11.08 10.80
C MET A 147 0.27 10.54 11.66
N SER A 148 -0.56 11.41 12.20
CA SER A 148 -1.74 10.97 12.94
C SER A 148 -2.78 10.33 12.01
N ALA A 149 -3.63 9.44 12.56
CA ALA A 149 -4.74 8.86 11.83
C ALA A 149 -5.70 9.94 11.29
N GLN A 150 -5.94 10.99 12.05
CA GLN A 150 -6.77 12.12 11.64
C GLN A 150 -6.17 12.87 10.44
N ALA A 151 -4.86 13.16 10.45
CA ALA A 151 -4.20 13.82 9.33
C ALA A 151 -4.31 13.00 8.04
N TYR A 152 -4.14 11.67 8.14
CA TYR A 152 -4.32 10.79 6.99
C TYR A 152 -5.77 10.77 6.48
N ASP A 153 -6.77 10.79 7.37
CA ASP A 153 -8.19 10.89 6.97
C ASP A 153 -8.50 12.18 6.21
N GLU A 154 -7.86 13.28 6.57
CA GLU A 154 -8.01 14.55 5.86
C GLU A 154 -7.47 14.44 4.43
N LEU A 155 -6.30 13.81 4.25
CA LEU A 155 -5.73 13.54 2.92
C LEU A 155 -6.63 12.60 2.10
N ALA A 156 -7.11 11.52 2.69
CA ALA A 156 -7.99 10.56 2.03
C ALA A 156 -9.32 11.19 1.60
N ARG A 157 -9.93 11.97 2.50
CA ARG A 157 -11.18 12.70 2.20
C ARG A 157 -10.98 13.72 1.07
N ALA A 158 -9.87 14.47 1.08
CA ALA A 158 -9.54 15.41 0.03
C ALA A 158 -9.27 14.73 -1.33
N ALA A 159 -8.88 13.45 -1.32
CA ALA A 159 -8.77 12.60 -2.51
C ALA A 159 -10.11 11.94 -2.93
N GLY A 160 -11.22 12.25 -2.24
CA GLY A 160 -12.55 11.72 -2.54
C GLY A 160 -12.79 10.29 -2.02
N LEU A 161 -12.01 9.86 -1.04
CA LEU A 161 -12.19 8.55 -0.39
C LEU A 161 -13.03 8.66 0.87
N GLU A 162 -13.75 7.59 1.19
CA GLU A 162 -14.57 7.45 2.38
C GLU A 162 -13.94 6.44 3.36
N PRO A 163 -13.88 6.73 4.68
CA PRO A 163 -13.37 5.79 5.66
C PRO A 163 -14.29 4.57 5.77
N VAL A 164 -13.69 3.37 5.89
CA VAL A 164 -14.41 2.09 6.02
C VAL A 164 -14.10 1.44 7.35
N GLU A 165 -12.81 1.16 7.61
CA GLU A 165 -12.35 0.47 8.82
C GLU A 165 -10.99 0.99 9.26
N ARG A 166 -10.68 0.78 10.55
CA ARG A 166 -9.39 1.11 11.15
C ARG A 166 -9.03 0.15 12.26
N TRP A 167 -7.75 -0.23 12.30
CA TRP A 167 -7.18 -1.10 13.32
C TRP A 167 -5.84 -0.58 13.84
N SER A 168 -5.43 -1.06 15.02
CA SER A 168 -4.14 -0.76 15.64
C SER A 168 -3.01 -1.67 15.14
N THR A 169 -3.33 -2.76 14.45
CA THR A 169 -2.37 -3.72 13.88
C THR A 169 -2.90 -4.35 12.61
N TRP A 170 -2.03 -5.03 11.84
CA TRP A 170 -2.43 -5.84 10.69
C TRP A 170 -3.25 -7.07 11.07
N ASP A 171 -3.24 -7.49 12.34
CA ASP A 171 -4.07 -8.58 12.88
C ASP A 171 -5.49 -8.11 13.27
N ARG A 172 -5.87 -6.90 12.86
CA ARG A 172 -7.19 -6.29 13.12
C ARG A 172 -7.49 -6.07 14.60
N GLU A 173 -6.50 -5.80 15.43
CA GLU A 173 -6.77 -5.33 16.79
C GLU A 173 -7.58 -4.03 16.75
N PRO A 174 -8.60 -3.87 17.62
CA PRO A 174 -9.42 -2.67 17.65
C PRO A 174 -8.59 -1.40 17.74
N TRP A 175 -9.01 -0.37 16.98
CA TRP A 175 -8.36 0.93 17.03
C TRP A 175 -8.37 1.55 18.42
N ARG A 176 -7.23 2.11 18.81
CA ARG A 176 -7.09 2.94 20.01
C ARG A 176 -6.37 4.23 19.63
N ASP A 177 -6.83 5.35 20.22
CA ASP A 177 -6.27 6.68 19.90
C ASP A 177 -4.80 6.84 20.34
N ASP A 178 -4.33 6.01 21.26
CA ASP A 178 -2.96 5.96 21.76
C ASP A 178 -2.10 4.89 21.06
N ALA A 179 -2.61 4.22 20.03
CA ALA A 179 -1.88 3.22 19.29
C ALA A 179 -0.69 3.83 18.55
N ASP A 180 0.44 3.16 18.56
CA ASP A 180 1.68 3.56 17.86
C ASP A 180 1.71 3.11 16.40
N TRP A 181 0.68 2.35 15.98
CA TRP A 181 0.49 1.88 14.61
C TRP A 181 -0.97 2.08 14.19
N CYS A 182 -1.18 2.43 12.91
CA CYS A 182 -2.49 2.57 12.31
C CYS A 182 -2.55 1.74 11.02
N VAL A 183 -3.60 0.95 10.88
CA VAL A 183 -4.02 0.36 9.60
C VAL A 183 -5.38 0.93 9.26
N SER A 184 -5.50 1.64 8.14
CA SER A 184 -6.71 2.32 7.74
C SER A 184 -7.18 1.87 6.37
N VAL A 185 -8.48 1.64 6.23
CA VAL A 185 -9.13 1.26 4.97
C VAL A 185 -10.07 2.37 4.55
N HIS A 186 -9.88 2.85 3.33
CA HIS A 186 -10.74 3.85 2.70
C HIS A 186 -11.29 3.29 1.40
N ARG A 187 -12.49 3.72 0.99
CA ARG A 187 -13.17 3.29 -0.23
C ARG A 187 -13.30 4.44 -1.21
N ARG A 188 -13.01 4.18 -2.48
CA ARG A 188 -13.47 5.04 -3.55
C ARG A 188 -14.98 4.87 -3.74
N PRO A 189 -15.81 5.93 -3.68
CA PRO A 189 -17.25 5.82 -3.87
C PRO A 189 -17.60 5.12 -5.18
N GLU A 190 -18.72 4.41 -5.19
CA GLU A 190 -19.35 3.92 -6.42
C GLU A 190 -19.72 5.10 -7.31
N THR A 191 -19.55 4.96 -8.61
CA THR A 191 -20.06 5.97 -9.55
C THR A 191 -21.59 5.86 -9.52
N THR A 192 -22.26 6.87 -9.01
CA THR A 192 -23.72 6.93 -9.08
C THR A 192 -24.10 7.01 -10.57
N ASP A 193 -24.66 5.96 -11.13
CA ASP A 193 -25.19 5.96 -12.51
C ASP A 193 -26.40 6.92 -12.53
N GLU A 194 -26.24 8.10 -13.12
CA GLU A 194 -27.32 9.07 -13.33
C GLU A 194 -28.40 8.56 -14.32
N ARG A 195 -28.38 7.26 -14.67
CA ARG A 195 -29.36 6.63 -15.57
C ARG A 195 -30.53 6.00 -14.81
N ARG A 196 -31.23 6.80 -14.02
CA ARG A 196 -32.56 6.43 -13.50
C ARG A 196 -33.56 7.56 -13.61
N THR A 197 -33.61 8.22 -14.79
CA THR A 197 -34.75 9.06 -15.21
C THR A 197 -34.91 8.97 -16.72
N ALA A 198 -35.65 8.00 -17.18
CA ALA A 198 -36.38 8.00 -18.43
C ALA A 198 -37.61 7.13 -18.24
#